data_e5751b019b002a3af588d9ae757c241f
#
_entry.id   e5751b019b002a3af588d9ae757c241f
#
_cell.length_a   1.000
_cell.length_b   1.000
_cell.length_c   1.000
_cell.angle_alpha   90.00
_cell.angle_beta   90.00
_cell.angle_gamma   90.00
#
_symmetry.space_group_name_H-M   'P 1'
#
loop_
_entity.id
_entity.type
_entity.pdbx_description
1 polymer ?
#
loop_
_entity_poly.entity_id
_entity_poly.type
_entity_poly.pdbx_seq_one_letter_code
_entity_poly.pdbx_strand_id
1 'polypeptide(L)'
;MLSAMTHAASSPTTPPNMGSRRSVLLIGLAPNAVDFSKVPGLDEAKLAAGLQAGLEEVVAAGFDATWCLTDSTWESAEPQISACLAANRYDAVMIGAGVRTIPEHFLLFERVINLVHTGAPGAKLCFNTSPDTTLAAIRRWIEP
;
A
#
# COMPACT_ATOMS: atom_id res chain seq x y z
N MET A 1 -38.42 2.47 4.59
CA MET A 1 -37.71 1.95 4.77
C MET A 1 -37.36 1.70 4.68
N LEU A 2 -37.76 2.02 4.83
CA LEU A 2 -37.09 1.55 5.05
C LEU A 2 -36.55 1.55 4.83
N SER A 3 -36.98 2.00 4.82
CA SER A 3 -36.13 1.70 4.94
C SER A 3 -35.41 1.70 4.78
N ALA A 4 -35.81 2.07 4.91
CA ALA A 4 -34.86 1.78 5.02
C ALA A 4 -34.28 1.67 4.85
N MET A 5 -34.56 1.70 5.13
CA MET A 5 -33.89 1.39 5.20
C MET A 5 -33.16 1.29 4.95
N THR A 6 -33.69 1.51 5.12
CA THR A 6 -33.05 1.11 5.29
C THR A 6 -32.44 0.99 5.14
N HIS A 7 -32.85 0.95 5.97
CA HIS A 7 -32.26 0.61 6.21
C HIS A 7 -31.56 0.45 6.23
N ALA A 8 -31.85 0.92 6.22
CA ALA A 8 -31.11 0.45 6.61
C ALA A 8 -30.60 0.21 6.82
N ALA A 9 -30.96 0.26 7.23
CA ALA A 9 -30.23 -0.30 7.65
C ALA A 9 -29.74 -0.68 7.89
N SER A 10 -29.99 -0.72 8.20
CA SER A 10 -29.25 -1.39 8.69
C SER A 10 -28.68 -1.74 8.94
N SER A 11 -28.82 -1.67 9.27
CA SER A 11 -27.99 -2.25 9.70
C SER A 11 -27.41 -2.64 10.05
N PRO A 12 -27.50 -2.66 10.59
CA PRO A 12 -26.64 -3.08 10.90
C PRO A 12 -25.99 -3.69 11.26
N THR A 13 -25.92 -3.81 11.81
CA THR A 13 -25.10 -4.30 12.10
C THR A 13 -24.50 -4.97 11.68
N THR A 14 -24.19 -4.80 11.33
CA THR A 14 -23.36 -5.31 10.85
C THR A 14 -22.46 -5.41 11.10
N PRO A 15 -22.52 -5.96 11.39
CA PRO A 15 -21.37 -6.00 11.83
C PRO A 15 -20.63 -5.10 11.27
N PRO A 16 -20.02 -4.86 11.86
CA PRO A 16 -19.24 -3.88 11.53
C PRO A 16 -18.95 -4.11 10.25
N ASN A 17 -19.17 -4.12 9.89
CA ASN A 17 -19.08 -4.13 8.95
C ASN A 17 -18.18 -4.54 8.09
N MET A 18 -18.47 -5.29 7.31
CA MET A 18 -17.61 -5.80 6.34
C MET A 18 -17.04 -4.71 5.50
N GLY A 19 -17.81 -3.80 5.07
CA GLY A 19 -17.34 -2.68 4.28
C GLY A 19 -16.59 -1.64 5.08
N SER A 20 -16.44 -1.85 6.38
CA SER A 20 -15.81 -0.84 7.23
C SER A 20 -14.33 -1.09 7.49
N ARG A 21 -13.72 -2.12 6.88
CA ARG A 21 -12.27 -2.32 7.02
C ARG A 21 -11.51 -1.14 6.45
N ARG A 22 -10.46 -0.74 7.18
CA ARG A 22 -9.59 0.31 6.68
C ARG A 22 -8.82 -0.20 5.48
N SER A 23 -8.77 0.62 4.46
CA SER A 23 -8.16 0.26 3.17
C SER A 23 -6.76 0.84 3.07
N VAL A 24 -5.80 0.00 2.66
CA VAL A 24 -4.39 0.37 2.59
C VAL A 24 -3.85 -0.01 1.22
N LEU A 25 -3.20 0.95 0.56
CA LEU A 25 -2.46 0.69 -0.67
C LEU A 25 -0.99 0.57 -0.31
N LEU A 26 -0.36 -0.51 -0.77
CA LEU A 26 1.07 -0.75 -0.56
C LEU A 26 1.77 -0.53 -1.90
N ILE A 27 2.65 0.45 -1.97
CA ILE A 27 3.39 0.77 -3.20
C ILE A 27 4.83 0.33 -3.05
N GLY A 28 5.33 -0.43 -4.01
CA GLY A 28 6.71 -0.88 -4.00
C GLY A 28 7.19 -1.24 -5.39
N LEU A 29 8.47 -1.54 -5.50
CA LEU A 29 9.04 -2.04 -6.75
C LEU A 29 8.73 -3.52 -6.88
N ALA A 30 8.37 -3.94 -8.10
CA ALA A 30 8.26 -5.35 -8.41
C ALA A 30 9.63 -6.02 -8.22
N PRO A 31 9.68 -7.25 -7.72
CA PRO A 31 10.98 -7.91 -7.48
C PRO A 31 11.89 -7.94 -8.70
N ASN A 32 11.34 -8.08 -9.91
CA ASN A 32 12.15 -8.10 -11.12
C ASN A 32 12.62 -6.70 -11.54
N ALA A 33 12.19 -5.65 -10.87
CA ALA A 33 12.62 -4.28 -11.15
C ALA A 33 13.71 -3.80 -10.19
N VAL A 34 14.12 -4.62 -9.23
CA VAL A 34 15.11 -4.24 -8.21
C VAL A 34 16.51 -4.62 -8.68
N ASP A 35 17.46 -3.70 -8.49
CA ASP A 35 18.88 -3.98 -8.71
C ASP A 35 19.46 -4.57 -7.42
N PHE A 36 19.55 -5.89 -7.37
CA PHE A 36 20.00 -6.59 -6.16
C PHE A 36 21.48 -6.42 -5.87
N SER A 37 22.25 -5.88 -6.81
CA SER A 37 23.65 -5.53 -6.52
C SER A 37 23.75 -4.41 -5.48
N LYS A 38 22.68 -3.66 -5.29
CA LYS A 38 22.63 -2.56 -4.32
C LYS A 38 22.00 -2.97 -2.99
N VAL A 39 21.56 -4.22 -2.86
CA VAL A 39 20.90 -4.72 -1.66
C VAL A 39 21.52 -6.07 -1.28
N PRO A 40 22.71 -6.07 -0.65
CA PRO A 40 23.40 -7.32 -0.33
C PRO A 40 22.54 -8.24 0.53
N GLY A 41 22.58 -9.53 0.22
CA GLY A 41 21.85 -10.54 0.98
C GLY A 41 20.41 -10.73 0.56
N LEU A 42 19.93 -9.96 -0.40
CA LEU A 42 18.56 -10.08 -0.92
C LEU A 42 18.60 -10.56 -2.37
N ASP A 43 17.64 -11.36 -2.75
CA ASP A 43 17.42 -11.77 -4.14
C ASP A 43 15.94 -11.67 -4.49
N GLU A 44 15.62 -11.93 -5.74
CA GLU A 44 14.25 -11.77 -6.23
C GLU A 44 13.26 -12.67 -5.49
N ALA A 45 13.63 -13.91 -5.23
CA ALA A 45 12.75 -14.87 -4.56
C ALA A 45 12.51 -14.48 -3.10
N LYS A 46 13.56 -14.04 -2.40
CA LYS A 46 13.43 -13.59 -1.02
C LYS A 46 12.57 -12.35 -0.92
N LEU A 47 12.74 -11.41 -1.84
CA LEU A 47 11.94 -10.20 -1.84
C LEU A 47 10.47 -10.53 -2.11
N ALA A 48 10.19 -11.37 -3.11
CA ALA A 48 8.81 -11.76 -3.42
C ALA A 48 8.15 -12.42 -2.23
N ALA A 49 8.87 -13.31 -1.54
CA ALA A 49 8.34 -13.99 -0.35
C ALA A 49 8.08 -12.98 0.78
N GLY A 50 8.97 -12.02 0.97
CA GLY A 50 8.80 -10.99 2.01
C GLY A 50 7.63 -10.06 1.74
N LEU A 51 7.42 -9.67 0.48
CA LEU A 51 6.28 -8.84 0.10
C LEU A 51 4.96 -9.57 0.35
N GLN A 52 4.91 -10.85 -0.01
CA GLN A 52 3.71 -11.65 0.21
C GLN A 52 3.44 -11.85 1.70
N ALA A 53 4.45 -12.14 2.48
CA ALA A 53 4.30 -12.32 3.93
C ALA A 53 3.84 -11.01 4.59
N GLY A 54 4.36 -9.88 4.15
CA GLY A 54 3.94 -8.58 4.67
C GLY A 54 2.47 -8.28 4.38
N LEU A 55 2.02 -8.61 3.16
CA LEU A 55 0.61 -8.45 2.80
C LEU A 55 -0.27 -9.33 3.68
N GLU A 56 0.12 -10.59 3.87
CA GLU A 56 -0.65 -11.52 4.68
C GLU A 56 -0.78 -11.06 6.13
N GLU A 57 0.29 -10.50 6.69
CA GLU A 57 0.25 -9.94 8.04
C GLU A 57 -0.73 -8.78 8.15
N VAL A 58 -0.73 -7.89 7.16
CA VAL A 58 -1.59 -6.71 7.16
C VAL A 58 -3.05 -7.15 7.04
N VAL A 59 -3.34 -8.10 6.16
CA VAL A 59 -4.70 -8.61 5.98
C VAL A 59 -5.15 -9.35 7.25
N ALA A 60 -4.28 -10.16 7.85
CA ALA A 60 -4.60 -10.88 9.08
C ALA A 60 -4.87 -9.94 10.25
N ALA A 61 -4.26 -8.77 10.24
CA ALA A 61 -4.48 -7.76 11.28
C ALA A 61 -5.82 -7.03 11.13
N GLY A 62 -6.55 -7.22 10.03
CA GLY A 62 -7.87 -6.66 9.83
C GLY A 62 -7.99 -5.55 8.82
N PHE A 63 -6.92 -5.26 8.09
CA PHE A 63 -6.94 -4.25 7.03
C PHE A 63 -7.32 -4.89 5.70
N ASP A 64 -7.89 -4.07 4.82
CA ASP A 64 -8.08 -4.41 3.42
C ASP A 64 -6.89 -3.83 2.66
N ALA A 65 -5.98 -4.67 2.20
CA ALA A 65 -4.70 -4.22 1.68
C ALA A 65 -4.42 -4.80 0.30
N THR A 66 -3.76 -4.01 -0.54
CA THR A 66 -3.43 -4.39 -1.91
C THR A 66 -2.04 -3.85 -2.25
N TRP A 67 -1.22 -4.65 -2.91
CA TRP A 67 0.05 -4.21 -3.46
C TRP A 67 -0.15 -3.55 -4.82
N CYS A 68 0.56 -2.45 -5.02
CA CYS A 68 0.80 -1.86 -6.33
C CYS A 68 2.32 -1.97 -6.57
N LEU A 69 2.74 -3.02 -7.26
CA LEU A 69 4.15 -3.27 -7.54
C LEU A 69 4.47 -2.72 -8.93
N THR A 70 5.46 -1.85 -9.01
CA THR A 70 5.74 -1.10 -10.23
C THR A 70 7.16 -1.30 -10.70
N ASP A 71 7.44 -0.84 -11.92
CA ASP A 71 8.79 -0.73 -12.42
C ASP A 71 9.52 0.44 -11.76
N SER A 72 10.82 0.53 -12.03
CA SER A 72 11.66 1.58 -11.48
C SER A 72 11.66 2.87 -12.30
N THR A 73 11.05 2.88 -13.49
CA THR A 73 10.97 4.08 -14.31
C THR A 73 9.63 4.79 -14.08
N TRP A 74 9.67 6.12 -14.11
CA TRP A 74 8.46 6.91 -13.90
C TRP A 74 7.44 6.68 -15.01
N GLU A 75 7.90 6.55 -16.25
CA GLU A 75 7.03 6.33 -17.40
C GLU A 75 6.15 5.09 -17.24
N SER A 76 6.68 4.08 -16.58
CA SER A 76 5.93 2.85 -16.32
C SER A 76 5.18 2.90 -14.99
N ALA A 77 5.78 3.48 -13.97
CA ALA A 77 5.21 3.49 -12.63
C ALA A 77 4.00 4.42 -12.50
N GLU A 78 4.05 5.59 -13.15
CA GLU A 78 3.01 6.59 -13.00
C GLU A 78 1.62 6.08 -13.41
N PRO A 79 1.44 5.48 -14.61
CA PRO A 79 0.10 4.98 -14.95
C PRO A 79 -0.36 3.82 -14.06
N GLN A 80 0.58 3.00 -13.57
CA GLN A 80 0.22 1.90 -12.68
C GLN A 80 -0.27 2.42 -11.34
N ILE A 81 0.44 3.38 -10.74
CA ILE A 81 0.06 3.96 -9.45
C ILE A 81 -1.23 4.77 -9.59
N SER A 82 -1.36 5.54 -10.66
CA SER A 82 -2.57 6.32 -10.92
C SER A 82 -3.80 5.42 -11.00
N ALA A 83 -3.68 4.27 -11.68
CA ALA A 83 -4.78 3.32 -11.78
C ALA A 83 -5.15 2.75 -10.40
N CYS A 84 -4.16 2.43 -9.58
CA CYS A 84 -4.41 1.94 -8.23
C CYS A 84 -5.09 3.00 -7.37
N LEU A 85 -4.64 4.24 -7.44
CA LEU A 85 -5.24 5.33 -6.68
C LEU A 85 -6.68 5.61 -7.10
N ALA A 86 -6.98 5.43 -8.39
CA ALA A 86 -8.33 5.65 -8.91
C ALA A 86 -9.29 4.50 -8.58
N ALA A 87 -8.77 3.31 -8.29
CA ALA A 87 -9.59 2.12 -8.09
C ALA A 87 -10.32 2.10 -6.76
N ASN A 88 -9.80 2.81 -5.75
CA ASN A 88 -10.36 2.78 -4.39
C ASN A 88 -10.05 4.07 -3.65
N ARG A 89 -10.78 4.25 -2.52
CA ARG A 89 -10.35 5.20 -1.49
C ARG A 89 -9.50 4.45 -0.49
N TYR A 90 -8.42 5.10 -0.04
CA TYR A 90 -7.50 4.48 0.91
C TYR A 90 -7.41 5.33 2.18
N ASP A 91 -7.32 4.64 3.32
CA ASP A 91 -7.10 5.28 4.61
C ASP A 91 -5.62 5.50 4.85
N ALA A 92 -4.78 4.68 4.25
CA ALA A 92 -3.33 4.84 4.29
C ALA A 92 -2.71 4.35 2.99
N VAL A 93 -1.58 4.97 2.63
CA VAL A 93 -0.74 4.52 1.53
C VAL A 93 0.66 4.31 2.09
N MET A 94 1.17 3.10 1.98
CA MET A 94 2.52 2.75 2.44
C MET A 94 3.44 2.68 1.24
N ILE A 95 4.57 3.37 1.31
CA ILE A 95 5.57 3.35 0.26
C ILE A 95 6.78 2.57 0.76
N GLY A 96 7.14 1.53 0.02
CA GLY A 96 8.15 0.59 0.43
C GLY A 96 9.57 1.12 0.37
N ALA A 97 10.45 0.51 1.15
CA ALA A 97 11.85 0.90 1.25
C ALA A 97 12.57 0.83 -0.10
N GLY A 98 12.19 -0.12 -0.97
CA GLY A 98 12.82 -0.23 -2.29
C GLY A 98 12.64 1.00 -3.17
N VAL A 99 11.56 1.73 -3.01
CA VAL A 99 11.35 2.99 -3.72
C VAL A 99 12.14 4.12 -3.06
N ARG A 100 12.24 4.10 -1.73
CA ARG A 100 12.70 5.24 -0.94
C ARG A 100 14.19 5.24 -0.62
N THR A 101 14.77 4.07 -0.36
CA THR A 101 16.12 4.01 0.24
C THR A 101 17.26 3.87 -0.77
N ILE A 102 16.96 3.59 -2.02
CA ILE A 102 17.99 3.47 -3.05
C ILE A 102 18.23 4.87 -3.64
N PRO A 103 19.46 5.41 -3.52
CA PRO A 103 19.73 6.81 -3.92
C PRO A 103 19.33 7.12 -5.36
N GLU A 104 19.50 6.18 -6.29
CA GLU A 104 19.14 6.38 -7.69
C GLU A 104 17.64 6.56 -7.88
N HIS A 105 16.83 6.17 -6.91
CA HIS A 105 15.37 6.30 -6.98
C HIS A 105 14.83 7.54 -6.25
N PHE A 106 15.70 8.48 -5.87
CA PHE A 106 15.25 9.65 -5.14
C PHE A 106 14.14 10.41 -5.89
N LEU A 107 14.35 10.65 -7.17
CA LEU A 107 13.36 11.38 -7.96
C LEU A 107 12.08 10.57 -8.17
N LEU A 108 12.21 9.26 -8.35
CA LEU A 108 11.06 8.36 -8.41
C LEU A 108 10.25 8.47 -7.13
N PHE A 109 10.91 8.42 -5.99
CA PHE A 109 10.26 8.53 -4.68
C PHE A 109 9.52 9.87 -4.55
N GLU A 110 10.18 10.97 -4.90
CA GLU A 110 9.56 12.29 -4.81
C GLU A 110 8.32 12.39 -5.69
N ARG A 111 8.38 11.83 -6.89
CA ARG A 111 7.23 11.82 -7.81
C ARG A 111 6.10 10.96 -7.28
N VAL A 112 6.41 9.81 -6.70
CA VAL A 112 5.40 8.94 -6.09
C VAL A 112 4.70 9.66 -4.94
N ILE A 113 5.46 10.33 -4.08
CA ILE A 113 4.89 11.09 -2.96
C ILE A 113 3.90 12.13 -3.47
N ASN A 114 4.28 12.89 -4.48
CA ASN A 114 3.42 13.96 -4.99
C ASN A 114 2.18 13.40 -5.70
N LEU A 115 2.34 12.28 -6.39
CA LEU A 115 1.20 11.64 -7.03
C LEU A 115 0.19 11.13 -5.99
N VAL A 116 0.67 10.51 -4.92
CA VAL A 116 -0.19 10.03 -3.83
C VAL A 116 -0.84 11.18 -3.10
N HIS A 117 -0.07 12.24 -2.83
CA HIS A 117 -0.60 13.43 -2.16
C HIS A 117 -1.77 14.04 -2.94
N THR A 118 -1.69 14.04 -4.25
CA THR A 118 -2.76 14.57 -5.12
C THR A 118 -3.90 13.58 -5.27
N GLY A 119 -3.59 12.29 -5.46
CA GLY A 119 -4.59 11.27 -5.80
C GLY A 119 -5.31 10.68 -4.59
N ALA A 120 -4.72 10.77 -3.40
CA ALA A 120 -5.30 10.24 -2.17
C ALA A 120 -5.08 11.22 -1.02
N PRO A 121 -5.65 12.43 -1.11
CA PRO A 121 -5.32 13.51 -0.15
C PRO A 121 -5.75 13.21 1.28
N GLY A 122 -6.71 12.32 1.47
CA GLY A 122 -7.17 11.96 2.81
C GLY A 122 -6.42 10.80 3.44
N ALA A 123 -5.52 10.15 2.70
CA ALA A 123 -4.81 8.99 3.20
C ALA A 123 -3.59 9.40 4.03
N LYS A 124 -3.31 8.62 5.08
CA LYS A 124 -2.04 8.76 5.79
C LYS A 124 -0.93 8.16 4.95
N LEU A 125 0.21 8.83 4.89
CA LEU A 125 1.41 8.30 4.24
C LEU A 125 2.27 7.61 5.28
N CYS A 126 2.71 6.40 4.98
CA CYS A 126 3.59 5.66 5.88
C CYS A 126 4.67 4.94 5.10
N PHE A 127 5.72 4.55 5.80
CA PHE A 127 6.93 4.03 5.18
C PHE A 127 7.46 2.87 6.01
N ASN A 128 7.76 1.74 5.36
CA ASN A 128 8.47 0.67 6.05
C ASN A 128 9.98 0.84 5.86
N THR A 129 10.75 0.05 6.57
CA THR A 129 12.21 -0.04 6.40
C THR A 129 12.60 -1.35 5.71
N SER A 130 11.68 -2.30 5.67
CA SER A 130 11.81 -3.60 5.02
C SER A 130 10.41 -4.22 4.95
N PRO A 131 10.20 -5.27 4.13
CA PRO A 131 8.87 -5.87 4.03
C PRO A 131 8.28 -6.36 5.35
N ASP A 132 9.10 -6.82 6.28
CA ASP A 132 8.63 -7.33 7.56
C ASP A 132 8.22 -6.22 8.55
N THR A 133 8.47 -4.95 8.24
CA THR A 133 8.01 -3.83 9.06
C THR A 133 6.78 -3.13 8.47
N THR A 134 6.14 -3.73 7.47
CA THR A 134 5.00 -3.12 6.79
C THR A 134 3.82 -2.89 7.72
N LEU A 135 3.43 -3.89 8.49
CA LEU A 135 2.30 -3.75 9.42
C LEU A 135 2.59 -2.68 10.48
N ALA A 136 3.80 -2.68 11.03
CA ALA A 136 4.18 -1.67 12.03
C ALA A 136 4.11 -0.26 11.45
N ALA A 137 4.51 -0.08 10.19
CA ALA A 137 4.45 1.21 9.52
C ALA A 137 3.01 1.72 9.44
N ILE A 138 2.07 0.84 9.09
CA ILE A 138 0.66 1.19 8.95
C ILE A 138 0.07 1.53 10.33
N ARG A 139 0.37 0.71 11.34
CA ARG A 139 -0.23 0.86 12.67
C ARG A 139 0.28 2.09 13.43
N ARG A 140 1.35 2.72 12.96
CA ARG A 140 1.76 4.00 13.55
C ARG A 140 0.71 5.09 13.28
N TRP A 141 -0.12 4.94 12.25
CA TRP A 141 -1.00 6.02 11.78
C TRP A 141 -2.48 5.67 11.80
N ILE A 142 -2.84 4.39 11.61
CA ILE A 142 -4.24 3.96 11.62
C ILE A 142 -4.36 2.61 12.32
N GLU A 143 -5.56 2.35 12.83
CA GLU A 143 -5.94 1.04 13.37
C GLU A 143 -6.93 0.38 12.42
N PRO A 144 -7.01 -0.96 12.47
CA PRO A 144 -7.94 -1.67 11.59
C PRO A 144 -9.41 -1.34 11.84
#